data_1325ef05f827ea904bfd05693601b98a
#
_entry.id   1325ef05f827ea904bfd05693601b98a
#
_cell.length_a   1.000
_cell.length_b   1.000
_cell.length_c   1.000
_cell.angle_alpha   90.00
_cell.angle_beta   90.00
_cell.angle_gamma   90.00
#
_symmetry.space_group_name_H-M   'P 1'
#
loop_
_entity.id
_entity.type
_entity.pdbx_description
1 polymer ?
#
loop_
_entity_poly.entity_id
_entity_poly.type
_entity_poly.pdbx_seq_one_letter_code
_entity_poly.pdbx_strand_id
1 'polypeptide(L)'
;MKIKANMIRGIFLTLVLSLLAKVLANYLPTLGGEATAMLLGILIGNTIFKDKKWMPGIKWAEKFPIEIGIAMMGLTVTLRTISSLKVQGVIFILFQMIATIVFVLWIGRHFIKVSSESSMLMASGNAVCGSSAIAAVAPAIGASDDQRRTAVATVSLSGVVLLFVLPVIGPNIFHGNNLLIGGLIGGTVQSVGQVVGTASLVNPAVVTYATLFKMLRVILLSVVVFIFARFADRRRTDQIEVNNKKIAVPWFVIVFIIFVFVNSFFNLSNAINTGAKSIANFFGIVNLAGIGLNLKWQTIKNSGQKFMIYGLVTVCFQVLFAILMINILF
;
A
#
# COMPACT_ATOMS: atom_id res chain seq x y z
N MET A 1 -21.37 2.51 6.13
CA MET A 1 -21.30 3.00 7.53
C MET A 1 -21.92 4.40 7.59
N LYS A 2 -22.91 4.62 8.44
CA LYS A 2 -23.59 5.94 8.52
C LYS A 2 -22.70 6.96 9.24
N ILE A 3 -22.55 8.16 8.67
CA ILE A 3 -21.82 9.28 9.30
C ILE A 3 -22.68 9.80 10.47
N LYS A 4 -22.09 9.87 11.67
CA LYS A 4 -22.72 10.44 12.87
C LYS A 4 -22.24 11.87 13.06
N ALA A 5 -23.04 12.72 13.70
CA ALA A 5 -22.69 14.14 13.94
C ALA A 5 -21.34 14.34 14.65
N ASN A 6 -20.96 13.44 15.55
CA ASN A 6 -19.68 13.49 16.25
C ASN A 6 -18.46 13.16 15.36
N MET A 7 -18.66 12.62 14.14
CA MET A 7 -17.59 12.32 13.18
C MET A 7 -17.26 13.52 12.29
N ILE A 8 -18.19 14.44 12.09
CA ILE A 8 -18.06 15.53 11.11
C ILE A 8 -16.78 16.35 11.33
N ARG A 9 -16.46 16.68 12.58
CA ARG A 9 -15.26 17.48 12.92
C ARG A 9 -13.96 16.78 12.47
N GLY A 10 -13.81 15.51 12.79
CA GLY A 10 -12.61 14.73 12.41
C GLY A 10 -12.53 14.47 10.90
N ILE A 11 -13.66 14.24 10.23
CA ILE A 11 -13.74 14.10 8.77
C ILE A 11 -13.30 15.40 8.11
N PHE A 12 -13.85 16.54 8.53
CA PHE A 12 -13.50 17.84 7.98
C PHE A 12 -12.01 18.14 8.16
N LEU A 13 -11.46 17.92 9.35
CA LEU A 13 -10.02 18.09 9.62
C LEU A 13 -9.17 17.25 8.67
N THR A 14 -9.53 15.97 8.50
CA THR A 14 -8.78 15.06 7.64
C THR A 14 -8.85 15.47 6.17
N LEU A 15 -10.02 15.93 5.70
CA LEU A 15 -10.18 16.44 4.33
C LEU A 15 -9.36 17.70 4.07
N VAL A 16 -9.40 18.68 4.99
CA VAL A 16 -8.59 19.92 4.88
C VAL A 16 -7.11 19.56 4.81
N LEU A 17 -6.65 18.67 5.69
CA LEU A 17 -5.27 18.22 5.69
C LEU A 17 -4.88 17.51 4.38
N SER A 18 -5.79 16.70 3.84
CA SER A 18 -5.59 16.00 2.58
C SER A 18 -5.47 16.95 1.39
N LEU A 19 -6.30 17.98 1.35
CA LEU A 19 -6.22 19.04 0.33
C LEU A 19 -4.93 19.84 0.45
N LEU A 20 -4.53 20.21 1.67
CA LEU A 20 -3.25 20.88 1.92
C LEU A 20 -2.08 19.99 1.47
N ALA A 21 -2.10 18.69 1.80
CA ALA A 21 -1.07 17.76 1.39
C ALA A 21 -1.00 17.61 -0.14
N LYS A 22 -2.15 17.58 -0.81
CA LYS A 22 -2.23 17.55 -2.27
C LYS A 22 -1.63 18.80 -2.92
N VAL A 23 -1.89 19.98 -2.36
CA VAL A 23 -1.28 21.23 -2.83
C VAL A 23 0.22 21.25 -2.58
N LEU A 24 0.65 20.89 -1.36
CA LEU A 24 2.07 20.83 -1.02
C LEU A 24 2.85 19.79 -1.82
N ALA A 25 2.22 18.70 -2.25
CA ALA A 25 2.84 17.71 -3.12
C ALA A 25 3.28 18.28 -4.48
N ASN A 26 2.66 19.36 -4.96
CA ASN A 26 3.10 20.06 -6.17
C ASN A 26 4.46 20.75 -5.98
N TYR A 27 4.78 21.14 -4.75
CA TYR A 27 6.07 21.75 -4.37
C TYR A 27 7.08 20.71 -3.87
N LEU A 28 6.60 19.52 -3.48
CA LEU A 28 7.41 18.40 -2.99
C LEU A 28 7.13 17.12 -3.80
N PRO A 29 7.41 17.12 -5.11
CA PRO A 29 7.03 16.00 -5.99
C PRO A 29 7.68 14.68 -5.59
N THR A 30 8.85 14.73 -4.94
CA THR A 30 9.58 13.55 -4.46
C THR A 30 8.86 12.79 -3.34
N LEU A 31 8.08 13.46 -2.50
CA LEU A 31 7.34 12.82 -1.41
C LEU A 31 5.97 12.28 -1.86
N GLY A 32 5.37 12.93 -2.85
CA GLY A 32 4.01 12.62 -3.26
C GLY A 32 2.95 13.05 -2.22
N GLY A 33 1.68 13.10 -2.66
CA GLY A 33 0.59 13.54 -1.80
C GLY A 33 0.32 12.64 -0.59
N GLU A 34 0.52 11.34 -0.76
CA GLU A 34 0.29 10.32 0.26
C GLU A 34 1.26 10.45 1.44
N ALA A 35 2.56 10.50 1.16
CA ALA A 35 3.57 10.63 2.22
C ALA A 35 3.50 12.00 2.89
N THR A 36 3.27 13.07 2.12
CA THR A 36 3.08 14.43 2.65
C THR A 36 1.88 14.48 3.61
N ALA A 37 0.74 13.87 3.24
CA ALA A 37 -0.45 13.81 4.09
C ALA A 37 -0.18 13.08 5.41
N MET A 38 0.54 11.97 5.36
CA MET A 38 0.89 11.21 6.56
C MET A 38 1.82 12.01 7.48
N LEU A 39 2.87 12.62 6.94
CA LEU A 39 3.83 13.41 7.73
C LEU A 39 3.16 14.64 8.38
N LEU A 40 2.35 15.38 7.61
CA LEU A 40 1.56 16.49 8.15
C LEU A 40 0.57 16.00 9.21
N GLY A 41 -0.08 14.86 8.97
CA GLY A 41 -0.97 14.24 9.94
C GLY A 41 -0.26 13.90 11.24
N ILE A 42 0.92 13.30 11.20
CA ILE A 42 1.73 13.00 12.38
C ILE A 42 2.09 14.28 13.13
N LEU A 43 2.57 15.31 12.41
CA LEU A 43 2.96 16.58 13.01
C LEU A 43 1.77 17.26 13.70
N ILE A 44 0.68 17.46 12.99
CA ILE A 44 -0.50 18.21 13.45
C ILE A 44 -1.28 17.40 14.50
N GLY A 45 -1.38 16.09 14.35
CA GLY A 45 -2.06 15.20 15.31
C GLY A 45 -1.35 15.12 16.66
N ASN A 46 -0.03 15.27 16.68
CA ASN A 46 0.75 15.27 17.91
C ASN A 46 1.00 16.65 18.52
N THR A 47 0.72 17.74 17.79
CA THR A 47 0.90 19.13 18.30
C THR A 47 -0.42 19.80 18.64
N ILE A 48 -1.33 19.95 17.67
CA ILE A 48 -2.53 20.80 17.76
C ILE A 48 -3.78 19.98 18.11
N PHE A 49 -4.03 18.88 17.42
CA PHE A 49 -5.30 18.12 17.52
C PHE A 49 -5.17 16.83 18.34
N LYS A 50 -4.76 16.97 19.61
CA LYS A 50 -4.58 15.83 20.55
C LYS A 50 -5.89 15.30 21.15
N ASP A 51 -6.97 16.10 21.12
CA ASP A 51 -8.22 15.80 21.80
C ASP A 51 -8.95 14.59 21.22
N LYS A 52 -9.52 13.77 22.08
CA LYS A 52 -10.32 12.59 21.71
C LYS A 52 -11.57 12.92 20.89
N LYS A 53 -12.07 14.19 20.93
CA LYS A 53 -13.26 14.62 20.16
C LYS A 53 -13.10 14.53 18.65
N TRP A 54 -11.87 14.54 18.12
CA TRP A 54 -11.57 14.42 16.70
C TRP A 54 -11.52 12.96 16.20
N MET A 55 -11.22 12.03 17.13
CA MET A 55 -10.93 10.62 16.81
C MET A 55 -12.03 9.86 16.05
N PRO A 56 -13.36 10.03 16.35
CA PRO A 56 -14.38 9.28 15.63
C PRO A 56 -14.39 9.56 14.13
N GLY A 57 -14.21 10.83 13.74
CA GLY A 57 -14.17 11.24 12.35
C GLY A 57 -12.84 10.88 11.66
N ILE A 58 -11.73 11.04 12.37
CA ILE A 58 -10.41 10.61 11.88
C ILE A 58 -10.40 9.11 11.59
N LYS A 59 -10.93 8.27 12.50
CA LYS A 59 -11.03 6.82 12.30
C LYS A 59 -11.93 6.44 11.12
N TRP A 60 -13.00 7.20 10.90
CA TRP A 60 -13.86 6.99 9.73
C TRP A 60 -13.14 7.33 8.43
N ALA A 61 -12.46 8.50 8.37
CA ALA A 61 -11.69 8.95 7.22
C ALA A 61 -10.48 8.05 6.93
N GLU A 62 -9.91 7.44 7.95
CA GLU A 62 -8.84 6.46 7.85
C GLU A 62 -9.29 5.14 7.21
N LYS A 63 -10.56 4.75 7.33
CA LYS A 63 -11.03 3.44 6.91
C LYS A 63 -11.91 3.48 5.65
N PHE A 64 -12.96 4.26 5.67
CA PHE A 64 -14.02 4.15 4.68
C PHE A 64 -13.63 4.66 3.28
N PRO A 65 -12.98 5.84 3.11
CA PRO A 65 -12.60 6.33 1.79
C PRO A 65 -11.65 5.40 1.05
N ILE A 66 -10.70 4.76 1.75
CA ILE A 66 -9.75 3.85 1.10
C ILE A 66 -10.42 2.58 0.59
N GLU A 67 -11.47 2.08 1.26
CA GLU A 67 -12.24 0.93 0.77
C GLU A 67 -12.86 1.24 -0.61
N ILE A 68 -13.42 2.45 -0.77
CA ILE A 68 -13.95 2.93 -2.07
C ILE A 68 -12.79 3.11 -3.06
N GLY A 69 -11.68 3.71 -2.64
CA GLY A 69 -10.50 3.91 -3.48
C GLY A 69 -9.97 2.61 -4.06
N ILE A 70 -9.90 1.54 -3.25
CA ILE A 70 -9.47 0.21 -3.69
C ILE A 70 -10.45 -0.35 -4.73
N ALA A 71 -11.75 -0.27 -4.48
CA ALA A 71 -12.77 -0.71 -5.44
C ALA A 71 -12.62 0.02 -6.78
N MET A 72 -12.48 1.35 -6.76
CA MET A 72 -12.30 2.19 -7.96
C MET A 72 -11.02 1.86 -8.74
N MET A 73 -9.95 1.44 -8.06
CA MET A 73 -8.73 1.01 -8.74
C MET A 73 -8.98 -0.16 -9.70
N GLY A 74 -9.97 -1.00 -9.47
CA GLY A 74 -10.36 -2.08 -10.39
C GLY A 74 -10.71 -1.57 -11.79
N LEU A 75 -11.28 -0.36 -11.91
CA LEU A 75 -11.59 0.27 -13.20
C LEU A 75 -10.35 0.77 -13.97
N THR A 76 -9.21 0.85 -13.31
CA THR A 76 -7.97 1.36 -13.93
C THR A 76 -7.07 0.27 -14.49
N VAL A 77 -7.43 -0.98 -14.28
CA VAL A 77 -6.64 -2.15 -14.63
C VAL A 77 -7.42 -3.04 -15.59
N THR A 78 -6.74 -3.58 -16.62
CA THR A 78 -7.32 -4.52 -17.59
C THR A 78 -6.45 -5.77 -17.72
N LEU A 79 -7.05 -6.88 -18.16
CA LEU A 79 -6.30 -8.09 -18.49
C LEU A 79 -5.31 -7.85 -19.65
N ARG A 80 -5.63 -6.92 -20.57
CA ARG A 80 -4.74 -6.52 -21.66
C ARG A 80 -3.48 -5.82 -21.16
N THR A 81 -3.59 -5.03 -20.09
CA THR A 81 -2.44 -4.38 -19.46
C THR A 81 -1.45 -5.42 -18.93
N ILE A 82 -1.95 -6.56 -18.46
CA ILE A 82 -1.12 -7.67 -17.98
C ILE A 82 -0.34 -8.30 -19.13
N SER A 83 -1.01 -8.53 -20.27
CA SER A 83 -0.38 -9.19 -21.44
C SER A 83 0.77 -8.38 -22.05
N SER A 84 0.79 -7.04 -21.88
CA SER A 84 1.87 -6.19 -22.43
C SER A 84 3.23 -6.39 -21.75
N LEU A 85 3.27 -6.96 -20.54
CA LEU A 85 4.52 -7.23 -19.82
C LEU A 85 5.18 -8.57 -20.19
N LYS A 86 4.59 -9.31 -21.11
CA LYS A 86 5.02 -10.68 -21.48
C LYS A 86 4.98 -11.64 -20.26
N VAL A 87 5.22 -12.89 -20.52
CA VAL A 87 5.20 -13.94 -19.48
C VAL A 87 6.29 -13.74 -18.43
N GLN A 88 7.47 -13.28 -18.83
CA GLN A 88 8.59 -13.02 -17.93
C GLN A 88 8.25 -11.96 -16.86
N GLY A 89 7.57 -10.88 -17.25
CA GLY A 89 7.15 -9.83 -16.30
C GLY A 89 6.12 -10.32 -15.28
N VAL A 90 5.20 -11.20 -15.71
CA VAL A 90 4.23 -11.84 -14.79
C VAL A 90 4.94 -12.77 -13.83
N ILE A 91 5.82 -13.64 -14.34
CA ILE A 91 6.61 -14.57 -13.53
C ILE A 91 7.45 -13.80 -12.51
N PHE A 92 8.17 -12.76 -12.95
CA PHE A 92 8.94 -11.90 -12.06
C PHE A 92 8.11 -11.37 -10.90
N ILE A 93 6.95 -10.76 -11.18
CA ILE A 93 6.09 -10.19 -10.13
C ILE A 93 5.55 -11.27 -9.18
N LEU A 94 5.15 -12.44 -9.69
CA LEU A 94 4.68 -13.53 -8.83
C LEU A 94 5.78 -14.00 -7.87
N PHE A 95 6.99 -14.29 -8.38
CA PHE A 95 8.11 -14.70 -7.54
C PHE A 95 8.53 -13.61 -6.55
N GLN A 96 8.61 -12.34 -6.99
CA GLN A 96 8.92 -11.20 -6.13
C GLN A 96 7.92 -11.07 -4.98
N MET A 97 6.63 -11.23 -5.26
CA MET A 97 5.57 -11.16 -4.24
C MET A 97 5.65 -12.32 -3.26
N ILE A 98 5.76 -13.56 -3.76
CA ILE A 98 5.84 -14.76 -2.92
C ILE A 98 7.08 -14.69 -2.03
N ALA A 99 8.24 -14.40 -2.60
CA ALA A 99 9.49 -14.28 -1.85
C ALA A 99 9.40 -13.18 -0.77
N THR A 100 8.83 -12.03 -1.12
CA THR A 100 8.60 -10.93 -0.15
C THR A 100 7.69 -11.38 0.99
N ILE A 101 6.56 -12.02 0.69
CA ILE A 101 5.62 -12.49 1.72
C ILE A 101 6.30 -13.49 2.64
N VAL A 102 6.93 -14.51 2.07
CA VAL A 102 7.61 -15.57 2.84
C VAL A 102 8.72 -14.98 3.71
N PHE A 103 9.59 -14.16 3.14
CA PHE A 103 10.69 -13.53 3.84
C PHE A 103 10.20 -12.64 4.99
N VAL A 104 9.22 -11.77 4.72
CA VAL A 104 8.70 -10.86 5.74
C VAL A 104 8.01 -11.62 6.87
N LEU A 105 7.22 -12.64 6.56
CA LEU A 105 6.60 -13.47 7.60
C LEU A 105 7.64 -14.24 8.41
N TRP A 106 8.69 -14.75 7.77
CA TRP A 106 9.76 -15.49 8.44
C TRP A 106 10.57 -14.60 9.36
N ILE A 107 11.10 -13.46 8.85
CA ILE A 107 11.93 -12.56 9.65
C ILE A 107 11.14 -11.89 10.78
N GLY A 108 9.86 -11.56 10.52
CA GLY A 108 8.96 -10.97 11.51
C GLY A 108 8.75 -11.87 12.72
N ARG A 109 8.65 -13.18 12.49
CA ARG A 109 8.47 -14.16 13.55
C ARG A 109 9.75 -14.52 14.29
N HIS A 110 10.83 -14.82 13.56
CA HIS A 110 12.03 -15.40 14.15
C HIS A 110 13.00 -14.36 14.70
N PHE A 111 13.18 -13.25 13.99
CA PHE A 111 14.17 -12.23 14.36
C PHE A 111 13.53 -11.00 15.04
N ILE A 112 12.52 -10.43 14.43
CA ILE A 112 11.90 -9.19 14.95
C ILE A 112 10.94 -9.51 16.11
N LYS A 113 10.38 -10.74 16.14
CA LYS A 113 9.44 -11.21 17.17
C LYS A 113 8.25 -10.26 17.35
N VAL A 114 7.57 -9.96 16.25
CA VAL A 114 6.30 -9.22 16.22
C VAL A 114 5.12 -10.19 16.12
N SER A 115 3.92 -9.69 16.42
CA SER A 115 2.70 -10.51 16.31
C SER A 115 2.46 -10.99 14.85
N SER A 116 1.70 -12.07 14.74
CA SER A 116 1.36 -12.63 13.44
C SER A 116 0.62 -11.63 12.54
N GLU A 117 -0.32 -10.88 13.13
CA GLU A 117 -1.09 -9.84 12.45
C GLU A 117 -0.16 -8.75 11.93
N SER A 118 0.76 -8.24 12.77
CA SER A 118 1.77 -7.26 12.35
C SER A 118 2.65 -7.79 11.21
N SER A 119 3.08 -9.06 11.26
CA SER A 119 3.86 -9.68 10.20
C SER A 119 3.07 -9.79 8.89
N MET A 120 1.77 -10.18 8.96
CA MET A 120 0.89 -10.24 7.78
C MET A 120 0.64 -8.85 7.19
N LEU A 121 0.47 -7.81 8.01
CA LEU A 121 0.33 -6.43 7.55
C LEU A 121 1.60 -5.94 6.86
N MET A 122 2.77 -6.19 7.45
CA MET A 122 4.06 -5.85 6.85
C MET A 122 4.28 -6.61 5.54
N ALA A 123 3.93 -7.90 5.49
CA ALA A 123 4.06 -8.72 4.29
C ALA A 123 3.15 -8.21 3.16
N SER A 124 1.88 -7.96 3.44
CA SER A 124 0.93 -7.44 2.45
C SER A 124 1.31 -6.05 1.93
N GLY A 125 1.73 -5.15 2.84
CA GLY A 125 2.13 -3.80 2.47
C GLY A 125 3.35 -3.78 1.55
N ASN A 126 4.37 -4.55 1.88
CA ASN A 126 5.59 -4.62 1.07
C ASN A 126 5.38 -5.42 -0.24
N ALA A 127 4.60 -6.50 -0.21
CA ALA A 127 4.41 -7.35 -1.39
C ALA A 127 3.45 -6.75 -2.42
N VAL A 128 2.48 -5.90 -2.05
CA VAL A 128 1.44 -5.44 -2.97
C VAL A 128 1.51 -3.94 -3.25
N CYS A 129 0.78 -3.12 -2.48
CA CYS A 129 0.63 -1.69 -2.77
C CYS A 129 0.70 -0.78 -1.55
N GLY A 130 1.46 -1.16 -0.54
CA GLY A 130 1.71 -0.34 0.64
C GLY A 130 0.47 -0.23 1.54
N SER A 131 0.13 1.00 1.89
CA SER A 131 -0.97 1.32 2.81
C SER A 131 -2.32 0.76 2.37
N SER A 132 -2.60 0.72 1.06
CA SER A 132 -3.85 0.18 0.53
C SER A 132 -3.99 -1.32 0.81
N ALA A 133 -2.90 -2.09 0.65
CA ALA A 133 -2.90 -3.51 0.96
C ALA A 133 -3.06 -3.76 2.47
N ILE A 134 -2.38 -2.97 3.30
CA ILE A 134 -2.53 -3.03 4.75
C ILE A 134 -3.97 -2.72 5.17
N ALA A 135 -4.57 -1.67 4.58
CA ALA A 135 -5.96 -1.30 4.87
C ALA A 135 -6.98 -2.38 4.47
N ALA A 136 -6.70 -3.12 3.39
CA ALA A 136 -7.53 -4.23 2.93
C ALA A 136 -7.37 -5.47 3.82
N VAL A 137 -6.13 -5.80 4.19
CA VAL A 137 -5.81 -7.00 4.97
C VAL A 137 -6.19 -6.84 6.45
N ALA A 138 -5.98 -5.65 7.05
CA ALA A 138 -6.19 -5.43 8.47
C ALA A 138 -7.57 -5.88 9.00
N PRO A 139 -8.71 -5.50 8.39
CA PRO A 139 -10.02 -5.98 8.85
C PRO A 139 -10.22 -7.48 8.61
N ALA A 140 -9.62 -8.03 7.57
CA ALA A 140 -9.76 -9.44 7.21
C ALA A 140 -9.05 -10.37 8.22
N ILE A 141 -7.95 -9.90 8.81
CA ILE A 141 -7.19 -10.66 9.81
C ILE A 141 -7.49 -10.25 11.27
N GLY A 142 -8.36 -9.25 11.47
CA GLY A 142 -8.70 -8.71 12.79
C GLY A 142 -7.55 -7.99 13.49
N ALA A 143 -6.66 -7.36 12.71
CA ALA A 143 -5.57 -6.58 13.25
C ALA A 143 -6.06 -5.33 14.00
N SER A 144 -5.36 -4.95 15.07
CA SER A 144 -5.66 -3.74 15.83
C SER A 144 -5.32 -2.47 15.03
N ASP A 145 -5.95 -1.35 15.40
CA ASP A 145 -5.65 -0.05 14.80
C ASP A 145 -4.17 0.36 14.98
N ASP A 146 -3.56 -0.01 16.10
CA ASP A 146 -2.15 0.31 16.38
C ASP A 146 -1.19 -0.52 15.50
N GLN A 147 -1.47 -1.84 15.34
CA GLN A 147 -0.72 -2.69 14.41
C GLN A 147 -0.81 -2.17 12.97
N ARG A 148 -2.02 -1.79 12.53
CA ARG A 148 -2.24 -1.22 11.20
C ARG A 148 -1.46 0.08 11.00
N ARG A 149 -1.53 1.02 11.96
CA ARG A 149 -0.81 2.30 11.88
C ARG A 149 0.69 2.12 11.82
N THR A 150 1.23 1.27 12.70
CA THR A 150 2.66 0.98 12.75
C THR A 150 3.14 0.36 11.43
N ALA A 151 2.41 -0.61 10.90
CA ALA A 151 2.74 -1.23 9.61
C ALA A 151 2.70 -0.21 8.46
N VAL A 152 1.64 0.62 8.39
CA VAL A 152 1.54 1.67 7.34
C VAL A 152 2.69 2.67 7.45
N ALA A 153 3.00 3.15 8.66
CA ALA A 153 4.10 4.09 8.86
C ALA A 153 5.43 3.49 8.40
N THR A 154 5.73 2.26 8.82
CA THR A 154 6.97 1.56 8.46
C THR A 154 7.09 1.35 6.95
N VAL A 155 6.04 0.82 6.32
CA VAL A 155 6.03 0.53 4.88
C VAL A 155 6.11 1.82 4.05
N SER A 156 5.43 2.89 4.46
CA SER A 156 5.50 4.17 3.75
C SER A 156 6.88 4.81 3.86
N LEU A 157 7.52 4.77 5.04
CA LEU A 157 8.89 5.27 5.23
C LEU A 157 9.91 4.43 4.44
N SER A 158 9.75 3.12 4.41
CA SER A 158 10.58 2.23 3.58
C SER A 158 10.48 2.60 2.09
N GLY A 159 9.29 2.93 1.61
CA GLY A 159 9.07 3.39 0.24
C GLY A 159 9.73 4.73 -0.06
N VAL A 160 9.81 5.65 0.92
CA VAL A 160 10.56 6.90 0.78
C VAL A 160 12.06 6.63 0.64
N VAL A 161 12.62 5.67 1.37
CA VAL A 161 14.03 5.26 1.20
C VAL A 161 14.28 4.78 -0.24
N LEU A 162 13.43 3.88 -0.74
CA LEU A 162 13.55 3.37 -2.12
C LEU A 162 13.37 4.47 -3.18
N LEU A 163 12.55 5.48 -2.90
CA LEU A 163 12.33 6.61 -3.81
C LEU A 163 13.63 7.36 -4.12
N PHE A 164 14.52 7.49 -3.17
CA PHE A 164 15.81 8.15 -3.37
C PHE A 164 16.91 7.19 -3.85
N VAL A 165 16.87 5.94 -3.43
CA VAL A 165 17.93 4.95 -3.70
C VAL A 165 17.81 4.37 -5.10
N LEU A 166 16.61 3.99 -5.55
CA LEU A 166 16.44 3.27 -6.81
C LEU A 166 16.74 4.07 -8.07
N PRO A 167 16.46 5.39 -8.16
CA PRO A 167 16.86 6.19 -9.33
C PRO A 167 18.37 6.24 -9.53
N VAL A 168 19.13 6.06 -8.45
CA VAL A 168 20.61 6.05 -8.53
C VAL A 168 21.12 4.66 -8.90
N ILE A 169 20.67 3.62 -8.21
CA ILE A 169 21.24 2.27 -8.41
C ILE A 169 20.67 1.55 -9.64
N GLY A 170 19.40 1.78 -10.00
CA GLY A 170 18.74 1.10 -11.11
C GLY A 170 19.43 1.33 -12.46
N PRO A 171 19.68 2.58 -12.89
CA PRO A 171 20.37 2.87 -14.13
C PRO A 171 21.79 2.29 -14.18
N ASN A 172 22.51 2.30 -13.05
CA ASN A 172 23.87 1.77 -12.97
C ASN A 172 23.90 0.22 -13.10
N ILE A 173 22.97 -0.47 -12.45
CA ILE A 173 22.91 -1.95 -12.48
C ILE A 173 22.44 -2.45 -13.85
N PHE A 174 21.43 -1.82 -14.42
CA PHE A 174 20.79 -2.28 -15.67
C PHE A 174 21.21 -1.49 -16.91
N HIS A 175 22.32 -0.75 -16.85
CA HIS A 175 22.92 -0.04 -17.99
C HIS A 175 21.92 0.80 -18.80
N GLY A 176 20.99 1.46 -18.10
CA GLY A 176 19.95 2.29 -18.71
C GLY A 176 18.80 1.54 -19.39
N ASN A 177 18.67 0.22 -19.22
CA ASN A 177 17.52 -0.55 -19.77
C ASN A 177 16.22 -0.19 -19.03
N ASN A 178 15.37 0.57 -19.71
CA ASN A 178 14.14 1.12 -19.12
C ASN A 178 13.16 0.05 -18.63
N LEU A 179 13.07 -1.11 -19.30
CA LEU A 179 12.19 -2.21 -18.89
C LEU A 179 12.67 -2.80 -17.55
N LEU A 180 13.96 -3.08 -17.43
CA LEU A 180 14.54 -3.69 -16.23
C LEU A 180 14.51 -2.73 -15.03
N ILE A 181 14.85 -1.46 -15.27
CA ILE A 181 14.75 -0.40 -14.23
C ILE A 181 13.27 -0.25 -13.80
N GLY A 182 12.35 -0.23 -14.76
CA GLY A 182 10.92 -0.20 -14.50
C GLY A 182 10.45 -1.43 -13.70
N GLY A 183 10.97 -2.61 -14.02
CA GLY A 183 10.74 -3.85 -13.28
C GLY A 183 11.22 -3.76 -11.83
N LEU A 184 12.45 -3.28 -11.62
CA LEU A 184 13.00 -3.06 -10.29
C LEU A 184 12.13 -2.10 -9.47
N ILE A 185 11.81 -0.92 -9.99
CA ILE A 185 11.02 0.10 -9.30
C ILE A 185 9.59 -0.40 -9.04
N GLY A 186 8.88 -0.88 -10.08
CA GLY A 186 7.50 -1.37 -9.96
C GLY A 186 7.37 -2.63 -9.11
N GLY A 187 8.40 -3.48 -9.12
CA GLY A 187 8.49 -4.71 -8.35
C GLY A 187 8.82 -4.51 -6.86
N THR A 188 9.45 -3.40 -6.48
CA THR A 188 9.92 -3.20 -5.09
C THR A 188 9.24 -2.04 -4.36
N VAL A 189 9.06 -0.87 -4.98
CA VAL A 189 8.46 0.31 -4.34
C VAL A 189 6.99 0.04 -3.97
N GLN A 190 6.55 0.52 -2.81
CA GLN A 190 5.28 0.13 -2.20
C GLN A 190 4.07 0.84 -2.80
N SER A 191 3.97 2.17 -2.74
CA SER A 191 2.80 2.89 -3.22
C SER A 191 2.90 3.25 -4.72
N VAL A 192 1.74 3.39 -5.39
CA VAL A 192 1.69 3.79 -6.81
C VAL A 192 2.29 5.18 -7.01
N GLY A 193 1.99 6.12 -6.11
CA GLY A 193 2.54 7.48 -6.18
C GLY A 193 4.06 7.50 -6.05
N GLN A 194 4.61 6.70 -5.12
CA GLN A 194 6.06 6.57 -4.97
C GLN A 194 6.70 5.88 -6.19
N VAL A 195 6.04 4.88 -6.80
CA VAL A 195 6.54 4.23 -8.03
C VAL A 195 6.67 5.25 -9.15
N VAL A 196 5.62 6.04 -9.39
CA VAL A 196 5.65 7.08 -10.42
C VAL A 196 6.70 8.13 -10.10
N GLY A 197 6.75 8.61 -8.83
CA GLY A 197 7.75 9.57 -8.38
C GLY A 197 9.17 9.06 -8.57
N THR A 198 9.47 7.83 -8.11
CA THR A 198 10.79 7.19 -8.28
C THR A 198 11.18 7.06 -9.76
N ALA A 199 10.25 6.57 -10.59
CA ALA A 199 10.49 6.35 -12.02
C ALA A 199 10.67 7.68 -12.79
N SER A 200 9.95 8.74 -12.40
CA SER A 200 10.08 10.08 -13.01
C SER A 200 11.44 10.71 -12.80
N LEU A 201 12.13 10.34 -11.72
CA LEU A 201 13.52 10.78 -11.47
C LEU A 201 14.52 10.10 -12.42
N VAL A 202 14.11 9.05 -13.13
CA VAL A 202 14.94 8.38 -14.14
C VAL A 202 14.58 8.89 -15.54
N ASN A 203 13.42 8.53 -16.07
CA ASN A 203 12.92 9.03 -17.35
C ASN A 203 11.45 8.57 -17.61
N PRO A 204 10.72 9.16 -18.60
CA PRO A 204 9.33 8.82 -18.89
C PRO A 204 9.07 7.37 -19.32
N ALA A 205 10.03 6.72 -19.98
CA ALA A 205 9.89 5.32 -20.39
C ALA A 205 9.89 4.39 -19.17
N VAL A 206 10.75 4.67 -18.19
CA VAL A 206 10.78 3.94 -16.92
C VAL A 206 9.46 4.10 -16.15
N VAL A 207 8.84 5.30 -16.19
CA VAL A 207 7.51 5.52 -15.57
C VAL A 207 6.46 4.55 -16.14
N THR A 208 6.45 4.40 -17.47
CA THR A 208 5.51 3.49 -18.14
C THR A 208 5.70 2.05 -17.65
N TYR A 209 6.91 1.51 -17.74
CA TYR A 209 7.17 0.13 -17.32
C TYR A 209 6.97 -0.08 -15.82
N ALA A 210 7.45 0.82 -14.97
CA ALA A 210 7.28 0.72 -13.52
C ALA A 210 5.80 0.70 -13.13
N THR A 211 4.99 1.53 -13.79
CA THR A 211 3.54 1.56 -13.58
C THR A 211 2.88 0.24 -13.99
N LEU A 212 3.26 -0.34 -15.13
CA LEU A 212 2.73 -1.64 -15.58
C LEU A 212 3.06 -2.76 -14.59
N PHE A 213 4.32 -2.89 -14.16
CA PHE A 213 4.72 -3.86 -13.14
C PHE A 213 3.96 -3.66 -11.82
N LYS A 214 3.75 -2.40 -11.43
CA LYS A 214 2.98 -2.08 -10.23
C LYS A 214 1.52 -2.47 -10.36
N MET A 215 0.90 -2.26 -11.50
CA MET A 215 -0.50 -2.67 -11.74
C MET A 215 -0.68 -4.18 -11.62
N LEU A 216 0.26 -4.99 -12.10
CA LEU A 216 0.24 -6.44 -11.86
C LEU A 216 0.18 -6.80 -10.38
N ARG A 217 1.00 -6.15 -9.55
CA ARG A 217 0.96 -6.38 -8.09
C ARG A 217 -0.40 -6.00 -7.50
N VAL A 218 -0.99 -4.89 -7.96
CA VAL A 218 -2.30 -4.42 -7.46
C VAL A 218 -3.43 -5.39 -7.79
N ILE A 219 -3.41 -6.02 -8.97
CA ILE A 219 -4.40 -7.05 -9.34
C ILE A 219 -4.39 -8.21 -8.34
N LEU A 220 -3.21 -8.60 -7.88
CA LEU A 220 -3.03 -9.72 -6.95
C LEU A 220 -3.43 -9.39 -5.50
N LEU A 221 -3.85 -8.13 -5.22
CA LEU A 221 -4.30 -7.70 -3.89
C LEU A 221 -5.41 -8.61 -3.34
N SER A 222 -6.41 -8.90 -4.15
CA SER A 222 -7.55 -9.73 -3.75
C SER A 222 -7.12 -11.15 -3.34
N VAL A 223 -6.17 -11.73 -4.06
CA VAL A 223 -5.60 -13.05 -3.76
C VAL A 223 -4.87 -13.02 -2.42
N VAL A 224 -4.04 -12.00 -2.18
CA VAL A 224 -3.30 -11.86 -0.92
C VAL A 224 -4.24 -11.65 0.26
N VAL A 225 -5.27 -10.81 0.11
CA VAL A 225 -6.29 -10.59 1.16
C VAL A 225 -7.00 -11.90 1.49
N PHE A 226 -7.42 -12.65 0.46
CA PHE A 226 -8.10 -13.94 0.64
C PHE A 226 -7.21 -14.96 1.37
N ILE A 227 -5.95 -15.09 0.96
CA ILE A 227 -4.99 -16.02 1.57
C ILE A 227 -4.79 -15.66 3.05
N PHE A 228 -4.54 -14.39 3.38
CA PHE A 228 -4.30 -13.97 4.76
C PHE A 228 -5.55 -14.08 5.63
N ALA A 229 -6.74 -13.80 5.09
CA ALA A 229 -7.99 -14.04 5.80
C ALA A 229 -8.14 -15.52 6.19
N ARG A 230 -7.83 -16.44 5.27
CA ARG A 230 -7.87 -17.89 5.53
C ARG A 230 -6.83 -18.32 6.58
N PHE A 231 -5.62 -17.78 6.53
CA PHE A 231 -4.61 -18.08 7.54
C PHE A 231 -4.97 -17.58 8.94
N ALA A 232 -5.55 -16.38 9.03
CA ALA A 232 -5.98 -15.82 10.30
C ALA A 232 -7.14 -16.63 10.92
N ASP A 233 -8.05 -17.09 10.09
CA ASP A 233 -9.21 -17.87 10.52
C ASP A 233 -8.80 -19.23 11.09
N ARG A 234 -7.93 -19.98 10.41
CA ARG A 234 -7.43 -21.26 10.90
C ARG A 234 -6.79 -21.17 12.29
N ARG A 235 -6.16 -20.05 12.63
CA ARG A 235 -5.54 -19.83 13.95
C ARG A 235 -6.54 -19.50 15.05
N ARG A 236 -7.69 -18.93 14.70
CA ARG A 236 -8.77 -18.63 15.65
C ARG A 236 -9.54 -19.88 16.04
N THR A 237 -9.59 -20.88 15.16
CA THR A 237 -10.27 -22.15 15.42
C THR A 237 -9.54 -23.00 16.48
N ASP A 238 -8.21 -22.81 16.63
CA ASP A 238 -7.43 -23.51 17.66
C ASP A 238 -7.52 -22.88 19.05
N GLN A 239 -8.15 -21.73 19.18
CA GLN A 239 -8.29 -21.01 20.46
C GLN A 239 -9.71 -20.46 20.66
N ILE A 240 -10.66 -21.27 21.14
CA ILE A 240 -11.98 -20.86 21.64
C ILE A 240 -13.13 -20.88 20.62
N GLU A 241 -14.19 -21.59 21.04
CA GLU A 241 -15.61 -21.56 20.63
C GLU A 241 -16.00 -21.00 19.26
N VAL A 242 -16.49 -21.91 18.48
CA VAL A 242 -17.15 -21.75 17.19
C VAL A 242 -18.22 -20.66 17.23
N ASN A 243 -17.83 -19.43 17.02
CA ASN A 243 -18.77 -18.44 16.52
C ASN A 243 -18.66 -18.50 14.99
N ASN A 244 -19.65 -19.13 14.35
CA ASN A 244 -19.77 -19.35 12.90
C ASN A 244 -19.87 -18.03 12.11
N LYS A 245 -18.93 -17.10 12.29
CA LYS A 245 -18.78 -15.96 11.41
C LYS A 245 -18.11 -16.44 10.14
N LYS A 246 -18.93 -16.70 9.12
CA LYS A 246 -18.47 -16.93 7.74
C LYS A 246 -17.38 -15.92 7.41
N ILE A 247 -16.25 -16.40 6.91
CA ILE A 247 -15.15 -15.53 6.40
C ILE A 247 -15.77 -14.71 5.27
N ALA A 248 -16.14 -13.48 5.58
CA ALA A 248 -16.68 -12.58 4.59
C ALA A 248 -15.50 -11.91 3.87
N VAL A 249 -15.31 -12.21 2.58
CA VAL A 249 -14.45 -11.42 1.73
C VAL A 249 -14.92 -9.96 1.81
N PRO A 250 -14.05 -8.99 2.10
CA PRO A 250 -14.44 -7.59 2.20
C PRO A 250 -15.13 -7.12 0.91
N TRP A 251 -16.22 -6.39 1.02
CA TRP A 251 -17.07 -5.97 -0.10
C TRP A 251 -16.27 -5.27 -1.21
N PHE A 252 -15.30 -4.42 -0.83
CA PHE A 252 -14.49 -3.66 -1.78
C PHE A 252 -13.56 -4.53 -2.63
N VAL A 253 -13.16 -5.71 -2.13
CA VAL A 253 -12.37 -6.69 -2.90
C VAL A 253 -13.23 -7.32 -4.00
N ILE A 254 -14.48 -7.66 -3.68
CA ILE A 254 -15.44 -8.20 -4.66
C ILE A 254 -15.69 -7.17 -5.76
N VAL A 255 -15.97 -5.92 -5.37
CA VAL A 255 -16.21 -4.82 -6.32
C VAL A 255 -14.95 -4.55 -7.18
N PHE A 256 -13.76 -4.59 -6.58
CA PHE A 256 -12.50 -4.46 -7.31
C PHE A 256 -12.39 -5.52 -8.43
N ILE A 257 -12.63 -6.78 -8.11
CA ILE A 257 -12.58 -7.88 -9.11
C ILE A 257 -13.59 -7.65 -10.21
N ILE A 258 -14.85 -7.34 -9.86
CA ILE A 258 -15.90 -7.04 -10.85
C ILE A 258 -15.46 -5.90 -11.78
N PHE A 259 -14.89 -4.84 -11.23
CA PHE A 259 -14.45 -3.67 -12.01
C PHE A 259 -13.26 -3.98 -12.93
N VAL A 260 -12.33 -4.86 -12.52
CA VAL A 260 -11.28 -5.36 -13.42
C VAL A 260 -11.89 -6.08 -14.63
N PHE A 261 -12.87 -6.96 -14.41
CA PHE A 261 -13.58 -7.63 -15.51
C PHE A 261 -14.35 -6.63 -16.37
N VAL A 262 -15.12 -5.71 -15.77
CA VAL A 262 -15.86 -4.68 -16.52
C VAL A 262 -14.92 -3.88 -17.41
N ASN A 263 -13.80 -3.37 -16.87
CA ASN A 263 -12.84 -2.61 -17.66
C ASN A 263 -12.17 -3.45 -18.75
N SER A 264 -12.01 -4.74 -18.53
CA SER A 264 -11.37 -5.65 -19.50
C SER A 264 -12.29 -5.99 -20.69
N PHE A 265 -13.59 -6.15 -20.44
CA PHE A 265 -14.54 -6.57 -21.48
C PHE A 265 -15.25 -5.39 -22.18
N PHE A 266 -15.47 -4.29 -21.46
CA PHE A 266 -16.24 -3.15 -22.00
C PHE A 266 -15.37 -1.99 -22.49
N ASN A 267 -14.04 -2.06 -22.42
CA ASN A 267 -13.10 -1.01 -22.87
C ASN A 267 -13.57 0.38 -22.43
N LEU A 268 -13.62 0.61 -21.13
CA LEU A 268 -14.11 1.86 -20.55
C LEU A 268 -13.34 3.07 -21.11
N SER A 269 -14.05 4.20 -21.27
CA SER A 269 -13.44 5.42 -21.77
C SER A 269 -12.30 5.90 -20.87
N ASN A 270 -11.30 6.56 -21.47
CA ASN A 270 -10.19 7.15 -20.73
C ASN A 270 -10.63 8.11 -19.62
N ALA A 271 -11.78 8.80 -19.81
CA ALA A 271 -12.35 9.68 -18.79
C ALA A 271 -12.76 8.92 -17.53
N ILE A 272 -13.40 7.75 -17.68
CA ILE A 272 -13.79 6.89 -16.53
C ILE A 272 -12.55 6.37 -15.81
N ASN A 273 -11.56 5.87 -16.56
CA ASN A 273 -10.31 5.35 -15.98
C ASN A 273 -9.55 6.45 -15.22
N THR A 274 -9.43 7.64 -15.81
CA THR A 274 -8.76 8.78 -15.17
C THR A 274 -9.53 9.27 -13.95
N GLY A 275 -10.86 9.34 -14.03
CA GLY A 275 -11.72 9.67 -12.89
C GLY A 275 -11.58 8.68 -11.75
N ALA A 276 -11.63 7.37 -12.03
CA ALA A 276 -11.45 6.30 -11.04
C ALA A 276 -10.07 6.38 -10.37
N LYS A 277 -9.01 6.60 -11.15
CA LYS A 277 -7.65 6.79 -10.66
C LYS A 277 -7.54 8.03 -9.75
N SER A 278 -8.13 9.15 -10.15
CA SER A 278 -8.11 10.38 -9.35
C SER A 278 -8.83 10.22 -8.01
N ILE A 279 -9.98 9.53 -8.01
CA ILE A 279 -10.73 9.21 -6.80
C ILE A 279 -9.91 8.27 -5.90
N ALA A 280 -9.34 7.21 -6.45
CA ALA A 280 -8.53 6.26 -5.70
C ALA A 280 -7.30 6.94 -5.05
N ASN A 281 -6.59 7.76 -5.80
CA ASN A 281 -5.43 8.51 -5.30
C ASN A 281 -5.85 9.52 -4.20
N PHE A 282 -6.93 10.27 -4.40
CA PHE A 282 -7.41 11.20 -3.39
C PHE A 282 -7.83 10.50 -2.10
N PHE A 283 -8.53 9.37 -2.19
CA PHE A 283 -8.90 8.59 -1.02
C PHE A 283 -7.69 7.92 -0.34
N GLY A 284 -6.64 7.61 -1.09
CA GLY A 284 -5.34 7.23 -0.52
C GLY A 284 -4.73 8.34 0.33
N ILE A 285 -4.75 9.58 -0.16
CA ILE A 285 -4.27 10.75 0.59
C ILE A 285 -5.11 10.97 1.86
N VAL A 286 -6.44 10.88 1.77
CA VAL A 286 -7.36 11.02 2.92
C VAL A 286 -7.11 9.94 3.98
N ASN A 287 -6.92 8.71 3.54
CA ASN A 287 -6.59 7.60 4.44
C ASN A 287 -5.28 7.86 5.20
N LEU A 288 -4.23 8.28 4.49
CA LEU A 288 -2.92 8.52 5.10
C LEU A 288 -2.89 9.77 5.99
N ALA A 289 -3.64 10.83 5.65
CA ALA A 289 -3.87 11.95 6.55
C ALA A 289 -4.53 11.49 7.86
N GLY A 290 -5.56 10.62 7.76
CA GLY A 290 -6.23 10.03 8.91
C GLY A 290 -5.30 9.17 9.77
N ILE A 291 -4.50 8.31 9.13
CA ILE A 291 -3.50 7.48 9.81
C ILE A 291 -2.48 8.37 10.53
N GLY A 292 -1.94 9.39 9.85
CA GLY A 292 -0.99 10.33 10.43
C GLY A 292 -1.54 11.06 11.66
N LEU A 293 -2.76 11.61 11.57
CA LEU A 293 -3.44 12.27 12.69
C LEU A 293 -3.65 11.35 13.91
N ASN A 294 -3.84 10.06 13.65
CA ASN A 294 -4.10 9.07 14.69
C ASN A 294 -2.82 8.41 15.23
N LEU A 295 -1.68 8.59 14.56
CA LEU A 295 -0.40 8.03 14.95
C LEU A 295 0.25 8.87 16.06
N LYS A 296 0.29 8.34 17.29
CA LYS A 296 0.91 9.01 18.42
C LYS A 296 2.43 8.83 18.41
N TRP A 297 3.15 9.92 18.69
CA TRP A 297 4.61 9.95 18.77
C TRP A 297 5.18 8.90 19.74
N GLN A 298 4.49 8.68 20.86
CA GLN A 298 4.87 7.64 21.81
C GLN A 298 4.78 6.24 21.21
N THR A 299 3.78 5.96 20.36
CA THR A 299 3.65 4.68 19.67
C THR A 299 4.80 4.46 18.69
N ILE A 300 5.22 5.51 17.98
CA ILE A 300 6.40 5.45 17.08
C ILE A 300 7.67 5.19 17.90
N LYS A 301 7.87 5.90 19.01
CA LYS A 301 9.06 5.79 19.85
C LYS A 301 9.18 4.40 20.51
N ASN A 302 8.07 3.83 20.96
CA ASN A 302 8.05 2.54 21.63
C ASN A 302 8.11 1.34 20.68
N SER A 303 7.53 1.46 19.48
CA SER A 303 7.58 0.43 18.41
C SER A 303 8.66 0.70 17.37
N GLY A 304 9.21 1.93 17.34
CA GLY A 304 9.89 2.52 16.21
C GLY A 304 11.14 1.76 15.76
N GLN A 305 12.06 1.44 16.67
CA GLN A 305 13.35 0.88 16.26
C GLN A 305 13.20 -0.53 15.64
N LYS A 306 12.41 -1.40 16.26
CA LYS A 306 12.16 -2.75 15.73
C LYS A 306 11.49 -2.72 14.34
N PHE A 307 10.46 -1.91 14.19
CA PHE A 307 9.74 -1.82 12.92
C PHE A 307 10.55 -1.09 11.85
N MET A 308 11.37 -0.08 12.22
CA MET A 308 12.31 0.56 11.30
C MET A 308 13.32 -0.43 10.74
N ILE A 309 13.96 -1.23 11.61
CA ILE A 309 14.87 -2.32 11.20
C ILE A 309 14.13 -3.32 10.31
N TYR A 310 12.92 -3.70 10.70
CA TYR A 310 12.08 -4.62 9.93
C TYR A 310 11.81 -4.09 8.52
N GLY A 311 11.42 -2.82 8.39
CA GLY A 311 11.21 -2.16 7.11
C GLY A 311 12.47 -2.13 6.25
N LEU A 312 13.59 -1.70 6.82
CA LEU A 312 14.88 -1.60 6.10
C LEU A 312 15.37 -2.96 5.62
N VAL A 313 15.36 -3.98 6.48
CA VAL A 313 15.77 -5.34 6.09
C VAL A 313 14.84 -5.89 5.01
N THR A 314 13.54 -5.62 5.09
CA THR A 314 12.57 -6.03 4.07
C THR A 314 12.89 -5.38 2.72
N VAL A 315 13.11 -4.08 2.64
CA VAL A 315 13.37 -3.42 1.36
C VAL A 315 14.74 -3.79 0.79
N CYS A 316 15.77 -4.00 1.63
CA CYS A 316 17.04 -4.54 1.19
C CYS A 316 16.86 -5.91 0.52
N PHE A 317 16.15 -6.83 1.17
CA PHE A 317 15.82 -8.13 0.59
C PHE A 317 15.08 -7.99 -0.74
N GLN A 318 14.02 -7.14 -0.78
CA GLN A 318 13.22 -6.94 -1.99
C GLN A 318 14.05 -6.46 -3.17
N VAL A 319 14.96 -5.51 -2.95
CA VAL A 319 15.83 -4.96 -3.99
C VAL A 319 16.81 -6.02 -4.48
N LEU A 320 17.51 -6.70 -3.57
CA LEU A 320 18.46 -7.75 -3.92
C LEU A 320 17.79 -8.91 -4.67
N PHE A 321 16.65 -9.36 -4.18
CA PHE A 321 15.90 -10.44 -4.82
C PHE A 321 15.34 -10.00 -6.20
N ALA A 322 14.86 -8.75 -6.34
CA ALA A 322 14.41 -8.22 -7.61
C ALA A 322 15.55 -8.16 -8.65
N ILE A 323 16.73 -7.69 -8.25
CA ILE A 323 17.91 -7.65 -9.12
C ILE A 323 18.26 -9.06 -9.58
N LEU A 324 18.31 -10.02 -8.64
CA LEU A 324 18.60 -11.43 -8.96
C LEU A 324 17.59 -11.98 -9.95
N MET A 325 16.30 -11.83 -9.68
CA MET A 325 15.24 -12.37 -10.53
C MET A 325 15.18 -11.72 -11.91
N ILE A 326 15.42 -10.41 -11.99
CA ILE A 326 15.47 -9.70 -13.28
C ILE A 326 16.63 -10.25 -14.12
N ASN A 327 17.82 -10.43 -13.55
CA ASN A 327 18.98 -10.98 -14.29
C ASN A 327 18.79 -12.45 -14.72
N ILE A 328 17.93 -13.22 -14.05
CA ILE A 328 17.63 -14.61 -14.43
C ILE A 328 16.59 -14.69 -15.55
N LEU A 329 15.59 -13.79 -15.52
CA LEU A 329 14.41 -13.89 -16.39
C LEU A 329 14.53 -13.07 -17.69
N PHE A 330 15.34 -12.01 -17.68
CA PHE A 330 15.48 -11.08 -18.80
C PHE A 330 16.89 -11.04 -19.37
#